data_176a7ff7fee41c7476ae7e414ed509b7
#
_entry.id   176a7ff7fee41c7476ae7e414ed509b7
#
_cell.length_a   1.000
_cell.length_b   1.000
_cell.length_c   1.000
_cell.angle_alpha   90.00
_cell.angle_beta   90.00
_cell.angle_gamma   90.00
#
_symmetry.space_group_name_H-M   'P 1'
#
loop_
_entity.id
_entity.type
_entity.pdbx_description
1 polymer ?
#
loop_
_entity_poly.entity_id
_entity_poly.type
_entity_poly.pdbx_seq_one_letter_code
_entity_poly.pdbx_strand_id
1 'polypeptide(L)'
;NDLLKVCEAKTVAVTEFMAIERFSHIMHLVSSVEGTVLENCSTVDVFKATFPAGTLSGAPKPRALEIITELEPSSRGLYGGVVGYFDFAGNADLAIAIRSAFVRDGIARVQAGAGIVLDSNPDSEHAETISKSASALRAIDIANSLKPIGS
;
A
#
# COMPACT_ATOMS: atom_id res chain seq x y z
N ASN A 1 15.03 -7.24 1.09
CA ASN A 1 15.55 -7.01 2.45
C ASN A 1 14.61 -7.53 3.54
N ASP A 2 13.31 -7.29 3.43
CA ASP A 2 12.33 -7.73 4.43
C ASP A 2 12.17 -9.27 4.45
N LEU A 3 12.13 -9.91 3.29
CA LEU A 3 12.04 -11.37 3.18
C LEU A 3 13.29 -12.07 3.75
N LEU A 4 14.46 -11.46 3.68
CA LEU A 4 15.69 -12.04 4.25
C LEU A 4 15.64 -12.25 5.77
N LYS A 5 14.66 -11.64 6.46
CA LYS A 5 14.48 -11.81 7.91
C LYS A 5 13.73 -13.10 8.27
N VAL A 6 12.96 -13.66 7.34
CA VAL A 6 12.00 -14.76 7.56
C VAL A 6 12.09 -15.87 6.51
N CYS A 7 12.95 -15.71 5.52
CA CYS A 7 13.19 -16.71 4.47
C CYS A 7 14.62 -17.21 4.50
N GLU A 8 14.82 -18.38 3.95
CA GLU A 8 16.16 -18.93 3.65
C GLU A 8 16.87 -18.00 2.66
N ALA A 9 17.95 -17.36 3.07
CA ALA A 9 18.62 -16.30 2.32
C ALA A 9 18.98 -16.70 0.88
N LYS A 10 19.34 -17.97 0.65
CA LYS A 10 19.70 -18.50 -0.69
C LYS A 10 18.51 -18.67 -1.62
N THR A 11 17.29 -18.66 -1.09
CA THR A 11 16.05 -18.84 -1.86
C THR A 11 15.40 -17.53 -2.24
N VAL A 12 15.82 -16.42 -1.60
CA VAL A 12 15.25 -15.11 -1.92
C VAL A 12 15.75 -14.62 -3.28
N ALA A 13 14.84 -14.54 -4.23
CA ALA A 13 15.14 -14.15 -5.61
C ALA A 13 14.11 -13.17 -6.16
N VAL A 14 14.54 -12.29 -7.05
CA VAL A 14 13.65 -11.46 -7.85
C VAL A 14 13.22 -12.30 -9.05
N THR A 15 11.96 -12.72 -9.08
CA THR A 15 11.40 -13.59 -10.14
C THR A 15 10.86 -12.77 -11.30
N GLU A 16 10.47 -11.52 -11.05
CA GLU A 16 10.11 -10.56 -12.07
C GLU A 16 10.69 -9.20 -11.72
N PHE A 17 11.29 -8.50 -12.68
CA PHE A 17 11.96 -7.23 -12.43
C PHE A 17 11.46 -6.14 -13.36
N MET A 18 10.90 -5.08 -12.76
CA MET A 18 10.45 -3.86 -13.44
C MET A 18 9.52 -4.12 -14.64
N ALA A 19 8.64 -5.11 -14.54
CA ALA A 19 7.62 -5.37 -15.53
C ALA A 19 6.57 -4.25 -15.55
N ILE A 20 6.08 -3.88 -16.73
CA ILE A 20 5.05 -2.87 -16.88
C ILE A 20 3.69 -3.57 -16.84
N GLU A 21 2.95 -3.38 -15.75
CA GLU A 21 1.56 -3.78 -15.65
C GLU A 21 0.63 -2.62 -16.04
N ARG A 22 -0.33 -2.94 -16.93
CA ARG A 22 -1.31 -1.98 -17.46
C ARG A 22 -2.68 -2.27 -16.86
N PHE A 23 -3.20 -1.31 -16.12
CA PHE A 23 -4.58 -1.31 -15.64
C PHE A 23 -5.41 -0.30 -16.45
N SER A 24 -6.73 -0.33 -16.30
CA SER A 24 -7.64 0.53 -17.07
C SER A 24 -7.32 2.04 -16.98
N HIS A 25 -6.73 2.49 -15.88
CA HIS A 25 -6.51 3.92 -15.62
C HIS A 25 -5.07 4.26 -15.23
N ILE A 26 -4.21 3.27 -14.98
CA ILE A 26 -2.83 3.48 -14.54
C ILE A 26 -1.90 2.41 -15.10
N MET A 27 -0.62 2.74 -15.18
CA MET A 27 0.47 1.80 -15.42
C MET A 27 1.38 1.78 -14.19
N HIS A 28 1.83 0.58 -13.82
CA HIS A 28 2.78 0.39 -12.74
C HIS A 28 4.01 -0.37 -13.21
N LEU A 29 5.15 -0.02 -12.61
CA LEU A 29 6.34 -0.87 -12.63
C LEU A 29 6.21 -1.82 -11.45
N VAL A 30 6.20 -3.12 -11.74
CA VAL A 30 6.04 -4.19 -10.77
C VAL A 30 7.29 -5.05 -10.75
N SER A 31 7.67 -5.48 -9.57
CA SER A 31 8.72 -6.49 -9.39
C SER A 31 8.23 -7.52 -8.38
N SER A 32 8.46 -8.79 -8.67
CA SER A 32 8.10 -9.90 -7.79
C SER A 32 9.35 -10.47 -7.12
N VAL A 33 9.27 -10.69 -5.83
CA VAL A 33 10.34 -11.28 -5.03
C VAL A 33 9.77 -12.47 -4.26
N GLU A 34 10.43 -13.61 -4.37
CA GLU A 34 10.00 -14.86 -3.75
C GLU A 34 11.09 -15.41 -2.82
N GLY A 35 10.68 -16.24 -1.88
CA GLY A 35 11.61 -16.92 -0.97
C GLY A 35 10.92 -18.02 -0.19
N THR A 36 11.67 -19.06 0.18
CA THR A 36 11.20 -20.16 1.03
C THR A 36 11.22 -19.69 2.48
N VAL A 37 10.06 -19.70 3.13
CA VAL A 37 9.92 -19.30 4.54
C VAL A 37 10.64 -20.31 5.44
N LEU A 38 11.33 -19.82 6.48
CA LEU A 38 11.99 -20.63 7.49
C LEU A 38 10.95 -21.48 8.25
N GLU A 39 11.28 -22.73 8.58
CA GLU A 39 10.38 -23.68 9.25
C GLU A 39 9.80 -23.16 10.58
N ASN A 40 10.55 -22.31 11.28
CA ASN A 40 10.12 -21.71 12.55
C ASN A 40 9.34 -20.39 12.41
N CYS A 41 9.04 -19.96 11.19
CA CYS A 41 8.29 -18.74 10.89
C CYS A 41 6.87 -19.09 10.41
N SER A 42 5.89 -18.44 11.00
CA SER A 42 4.50 -18.48 10.55
C SER A 42 4.23 -17.39 9.50
N THR A 43 3.09 -17.49 8.82
CA THR A 43 2.61 -16.45 7.89
C THR A 43 2.47 -15.08 8.57
N VAL A 44 2.12 -15.06 9.88
CA VAL A 44 2.05 -13.83 10.66
C VAL A 44 3.45 -13.24 10.89
N ASP A 45 4.48 -14.07 11.04
CA ASP A 45 5.86 -13.59 11.16
C ASP A 45 6.36 -13.01 9.84
N VAL A 46 5.99 -13.62 8.71
CA VAL A 46 6.25 -13.04 7.37
C VAL A 46 5.58 -11.68 7.24
N PHE A 47 4.31 -11.57 7.65
CA PHE A 47 3.60 -10.28 7.65
C PHE A 47 4.32 -9.24 8.51
N LYS A 48 4.69 -9.57 9.75
CA LYS A 48 5.41 -8.64 10.63
C LYS A 48 6.76 -8.19 10.07
N ALA A 49 7.47 -9.07 9.36
CA ALA A 49 8.75 -8.75 8.75
C ALA A 49 8.63 -7.81 7.55
N THR A 50 7.56 -7.93 6.78
CA THR A 50 7.33 -7.14 5.55
C THR A 50 6.56 -5.86 5.79
N PHE A 51 5.75 -5.78 6.84
CA PHE A 51 4.96 -4.61 7.20
C PHE A 51 5.76 -3.58 8.04
N PRO A 52 5.52 -2.26 7.86
CA PRO A 52 4.74 -1.65 6.80
C PRO A 52 5.45 -1.71 5.44
N ALA A 53 4.67 -1.59 4.35
CA ALA A 53 5.22 -1.56 3.01
C ALA A 53 6.20 -0.40 2.83
N GLY A 54 7.40 -0.67 2.28
CA GLY A 54 8.44 0.34 2.09
C GLY A 54 8.01 1.50 1.21
N THR A 55 7.16 1.24 0.22
CA THR A 55 6.57 2.25 -0.67
C THR A 55 5.65 3.24 0.04
N LEU A 56 5.15 2.90 1.24
CA LEU A 56 4.27 3.73 2.06
C LEU A 56 4.97 4.35 3.26
N SER A 57 6.09 3.80 3.66
CA SER A 57 6.87 4.28 4.81
C SER A 57 8.16 4.99 4.37
N GLY A 58 8.95 4.36 3.55
CA GLY A 58 10.28 4.81 3.15
C GLY A 58 11.38 3.85 3.64
N ALA A 59 12.62 4.17 3.30
CA ALA A 59 13.79 3.38 3.67
C ALA A 59 14.91 4.30 4.19
N PRO A 60 15.56 3.93 5.32
CA PRO A 60 15.28 2.80 6.21
C PRO A 60 13.99 3.01 7.02
N LYS A 61 13.15 1.98 7.13
CA LYS A 61 11.80 2.05 7.71
C LYS A 61 11.72 2.73 9.09
N PRO A 62 12.59 2.42 10.09
CA PRO A 62 12.50 3.06 11.41
C PRO A 62 12.57 4.59 11.31
N ARG A 63 13.58 5.13 10.62
CA ARG A 63 13.74 6.58 10.49
C ARG A 63 12.62 7.23 9.66
N ALA A 64 12.16 6.55 8.62
CA ALA A 64 11.04 7.03 7.83
C ALA A 64 9.75 7.15 8.66
N LEU A 65 9.45 6.17 9.52
CA LEU A 65 8.29 6.21 10.41
C LEU A 65 8.39 7.31 11.47
N GLU A 66 9.58 7.59 11.99
CA GLU A 66 9.82 8.73 12.89
C GLU A 66 9.47 10.04 12.18
N ILE A 67 10.00 10.26 10.96
CA ILE A 67 9.73 11.47 10.18
C ILE A 67 8.24 11.61 9.85
N ILE A 68 7.58 10.53 9.48
CA ILE A 68 6.12 10.52 9.24
C ILE A 68 5.37 10.97 10.50
N THR A 69 5.75 10.45 11.66
CA THR A 69 5.13 10.81 12.95
C THR A 69 5.38 12.27 13.33
N GLU A 70 6.54 12.81 12.98
CA GLU A 70 6.90 14.21 13.21
C GLU A 70 6.13 15.18 12.30
N LEU A 71 5.92 14.82 11.03
CA LEU A 71 5.42 15.73 10.00
C LEU A 71 3.95 15.60 9.68
N GLU A 72 3.36 14.42 9.81
CA GLU A 72 1.94 14.23 9.51
C GLU A 72 1.05 14.72 10.67
N PRO A 73 0.10 15.63 10.39
CA PRO A 73 -0.72 16.25 11.44
C PRO A 73 -1.78 15.30 12.02
N SER A 74 -2.02 14.16 11.37
CA SER A 74 -3.04 13.18 11.77
C SER A 74 -2.58 11.76 11.48
N SER A 75 -3.10 10.82 12.25
CA SER A 75 -2.88 9.40 12.03
C SER A 75 -3.45 8.93 10.68
N ARG A 76 -2.73 8.05 10.00
CA ARG A 76 -3.11 7.49 8.69
C ARG A 76 -4.34 6.58 8.75
N GLY A 77 -4.66 6.03 9.91
CA GLY A 77 -5.77 5.09 10.05
C GLY A 77 -5.56 3.85 9.19
N LEU A 78 -6.49 3.59 8.26
CA LEU A 78 -6.42 2.45 7.34
C LEU A 78 -5.42 2.66 6.19
N TYR A 79 -5.11 3.90 5.85
CA TYR A 79 -4.19 4.20 4.74
C TYR A 79 -2.79 3.66 5.02
N GLY A 80 -2.25 2.93 4.06
CA GLY A 80 -0.94 2.27 4.21
C GLY A 80 -0.94 1.02 5.09
N GLY A 81 -2.11 0.63 5.62
CA GLY A 81 -2.31 -0.68 6.23
C GLY A 81 -2.42 -1.79 5.18
N VAL A 82 -3.04 -2.89 5.55
CA VAL A 82 -3.30 -4.02 4.65
C VAL A 82 -4.77 -4.41 4.68
N VAL A 83 -5.24 -4.95 3.56
CA VAL A 83 -6.53 -5.61 3.43
C VAL A 83 -6.32 -6.99 2.79
N GLY A 84 -7.02 -7.99 3.29
CA GLY A 84 -6.89 -9.35 2.79
C GLY A 84 -7.30 -10.38 3.84
N TYR A 85 -6.73 -11.57 3.77
CA TYR A 85 -7.08 -12.65 4.67
C TYR A 85 -5.88 -13.50 5.08
N PHE A 86 -6.01 -14.13 6.22
CA PHE A 86 -5.23 -15.26 6.69
C PHE A 86 -6.18 -16.45 6.80
N ASP A 87 -5.83 -17.59 6.21
CA ASP A 87 -6.66 -18.79 6.29
C ASP A 87 -6.16 -19.77 7.36
N PHE A 88 -6.98 -20.78 7.65
CA PHE A 88 -6.65 -21.80 8.64
C PHE A 88 -5.61 -22.82 8.15
N ALA A 89 -5.28 -22.82 6.85
CA ALA A 89 -4.20 -23.63 6.29
C ALA A 89 -2.83 -22.95 6.38
N GLY A 90 -2.79 -21.71 6.91
CA GLY A 90 -1.55 -20.95 7.06
C GLY A 90 -1.18 -20.10 5.86
N ASN A 91 -2.11 -19.91 4.91
CA ASN A 91 -1.91 -19.01 3.79
C ASN A 91 -2.38 -17.59 4.14
N ALA A 92 -1.85 -16.60 3.43
CA ALA A 92 -2.33 -15.23 3.46
C ALA A 92 -2.26 -14.61 2.08
N ASP A 93 -3.22 -13.74 1.78
CA ASP A 93 -3.21 -12.87 0.62
C ASP A 93 -3.58 -11.47 1.08
N LEU A 94 -2.63 -10.54 0.99
CA LEU A 94 -2.72 -9.21 1.58
C LEU A 94 -2.34 -8.16 0.54
N ALA A 95 -3.17 -7.15 0.39
CA ALA A 95 -2.89 -5.97 -0.42
C ALA A 95 -2.70 -4.73 0.45
N ILE A 96 -1.89 -3.78 -0.01
CA ILE A 96 -1.72 -2.50 0.66
C ILE A 96 -3.02 -1.70 0.55
N ALA A 97 -3.49 -1.14 1.66
CA ALA A 97 -4.69 -0.30 1.71
C ALA A 97 -4.39 1.10 1.13
N ILE A 98 -4.39 1.19 -0.19
CA ILE A 98 -4.23 2.42 -0.99
C ILE A 98 -5.33 2.51 -2.04
N ARG A 99 -5.49 3.66 -2.67
CA ARG A 99 -6.50 3.88 -3.72
C ARG A 99 -7.93 3.55 -3.27
N SER A 100 -8.17 3.64 -1.97
CA SER A 100 -9.41 3.23 -1.32
C SER A 100 -10.10 4.42 -0.67
N ALA A 101 -11.42 4.34 -0.56
CA ALA A 101 -12.21 5.26 0.23
C ALA A 101 -12.72 4.54 1.49
N PHE A 102 -12.66 5.23 2.63
CA PHE A 102 -13.26 4.78 3.87
C PHE A 102 -14.55 5.56 4.13
N VAL A 103 -15.67 4.84 4.18
CA VAL A 103 -16.99 5.46 4.37
C VAL A 103 -17.51 5.12 5.77
N ARG A 104 -17.81 6.16 6.55
CA ARG A 104 -18.41 6.02 7.88
C ARG A 104 -19.31 7.21 8.17
N ASP A 105 -20.48 6.95 8.73
CA ASP A 105 -21.44 7.97 9.17
C ASP A 105 -21.78 8.99 8.06
N GLY A 106 -21.93 8.52 6.82
CA GLY A 106 -22.23 9.36 5.65
C GLY A 106 -21.03 10.18 5.13
N ILE A 107 -19.85 10.01 5.72
CA ILE A 107 -18.62 10.72 5.30
C ILE A 107 -17.68 9.74 4.62
N ALA A 108 -17.28 10.05 3.40
CA ALA A 108 -16.22 9.34 2.70
C ALA A 108 -14.88 10.06 2.87
N ARG A 109 -13.85 9.32 3.25
CA ARG A 109 -12.48 9.82 3.38
C ARG A 109 -11.57 9.09 2.41
N VAL A 110 -10.77 9.85 1.68
CA VAL A 110 -9.74 9.35 0.78
C VAL A 110 -8.41 9.92 1.23
N GLN A 111 -7.39 9.07 1.33
CA GLN A 111 -6.04 9.49 1.64
C GLN A 111 -5.08 9.01 0.56
N ALA A 112 -4.15 9.87 0.17
CA ALA A 112 -3.08 9.58 -0.78
C ALA A 112 -1.78 10.23 -0.30
N GLY A 113 -0.66 9.71 -0.78
CA GLY A 113 0.67 10.24 -0.51
C GLY A 113 1.60 10.01 -1.68
N ALA A 114 2.69 10.75 -1.71
CA ALA A 114 3.79 10.58 -2.65
C ALA A 114 5.07 10.15 -1.93
N GLY A 115 5.95 9.47 -2.64
CA GLY A 115 7.27 9.10 -2.13
C GLY A 115 8.24 10.27 -2.29
N ILE A 116 8.82 10.75 -1.21
CA ILE A 116 9.74 11.88 -1.21
C ILE A 116 11.18 11.40 -1.20
N VAL A 117 11.95 11.89 -2.16
CA VAL A 117 13.39 11.66 -2.30
C VAL A 117 14.12 13.01 -2.43
N LEU A 118 15.46 12.97 -2.41
CA LEU A 118 16.29 14.18 -2.45
C LEU A 118 15.97 15.11 -3.63
N ASP A 119 15.69 14.53 -4.80
CA ASP A 119 15.42 15.26 -6.04
C ASP A 119 13.93 15.55 -6.26
N SER A 120 13.05 15.26 -5.29
CA SER A 120 11.62 15.52 -5.40
C SER A 120 11.33 17.01 -5.50
N ASN A 121 10.44 17.36 -6.45
CA ASN A 121 9.90 18.71 -6.55
C ASN A 121 8.56 18.77 -5.79
N PRO A 122 8.38 19.67 -4.80
CA PRO A 122 7.19 19.72 -3.96
C PRO A 122 5.88 19.87 -4.74
N ASP A 123 5.84 20.69 -5.78
CA ASP A 123 4.64 20.91 -6.58
C ASP A 123 4.27 19.66 -7.39
N SER A 124 5.26 18.97 -7.92
CA SER A 124 5.06 17.71 -8.65
C SER A 124 4.55 16.60 -7.73
N GLU A 125 5.12 16.46 -6.54
CA GLU A 125 4.68 15.48 -5.55
C GLU A 125 3.26 15.78 -5.05
N HIS A 126 2.93 17.05 -4.83
CA HIS A 126 1.58 17.45 -4.50
C HIS A 126 0.59 17.12 -5.62
N ALA A 127 0.92 17.42 -6.87
CA ALA A 127 0.09 17.06 -8.02
C ALA A 127 -0.10 15.54 -8.13
N GLU A 128 0.91 14.75 -7.80
CA GLU A 128 0.82 13.30 -7.76
C GLU A 128 -0.17 12.82 -6.69
N THR A 129 -0.18 13.42 -5.49
CA THR A 129 -1.16 13.05 -4.44
C THR A 129 -2.58 13.32 -4.89
N ILE A 130 -2.85 14.44 -5.55
CA ILE A 130 -4.15 14.78 -6.13
C ILE A 130 -4.56 13.73 -7.18
N SER A 131 -3.66 13.41 -8.10
CA SER A 131 -3.90 12.39 -9.13
C SER A 131 -4.20 11.02 -8.52
N LYS A 132 -3.47 10.62 -7.48
CA LYS A 132 -3.66 9.36 -6.77
C LYS A 132 -5.00 9.25 -6.04
N SER A 133 -5.59 10.34 -5.60
CA SER A 133 -6.90 10.38 -4.93
C SER A 133 -8.08 10.46 -5.91
N ALA A 134 -7.84 10.92 -7.15
CA ALA A 134 -8.88 11.28 -8.10
C ALA A 134 -9.86 10.14 -8.44
N SER A 135 -9.38 8.91 -8.59
CA SER A 135 -10.24 7.77 -8.94
C SER A 135 -11.25 7.44 -7.85
N ALA A 136 -10.81 7.44 -6.58
CA ALA A 136 -11.69 7.17 -5.44
C ALA A 136 -12.70 8.31 -5.23
N LEU A 137 -12.27 9.57 -5.36
CA LEU A 137 -13.16 10.74 -5.29
C LEU A 137 -14.21 10.70 -6.40
N ARG A 138 -13.81 10.40 -7.64
CA ARG A 138 -14.75 10.27 -8.76
C ARG A 138 -15.79 9.16 -8.53
N ALA A 139 -15.39 8.04 -7.94
CA ALA A 139 -16.32 6.96 -7.62
C ALA A 139 -17.38 7.43 -6.59
N ILE A 140 -16.98 8.23 -5.61
CA ILE A 140 -17.88 8.83 -4.62
C ILE A 140 -18.87 9.80 -5.30
N ASP A 141 -18.38 10.66 -6.19
CA ASP A 141 -19.22 11.62 -6.93
C ASP A 141 -20.26 10.89 -7.80
N ILE A 142 -19.84 9.81 -8.49
CA ILE A 142 -20.76 8.98 -9.27
C ILE A 142 -21.79 8.34 -8.34
N ALA A 143 -21.38 7.75 -7.21
CA ALA A 143 -22.29 7.14 -6.26
C ALA A 143 -23.35 8.13 -5.74
N ASN A 144 -22.95 9.37 -5.46
CA ASN A 144 -23.86 10.44 -5.02
C ASN A 144 -24.85 10.86 -6.10
N SER A 145 -24.55 10.61 -7.38
CA SER A 145 -25.44 10.93 -8.51
C SER A 145 -26.46 9.83 -8.81
N LEU A 146 -26.29 8.63 -8.24
CA LEU A 146 -27.19 7.50 -8.46
C LEU A 146 -28.53 7.74 -7.74
N LYS A 147 -29.63 7.42 -8.43
CA LYS A 147 -30.97 7.42 -7.83
C LYS A 147 -31.29 6.04 -7.26
N PRO A 148 -32.03 5.96 -6.15
CA PRO A 148 -32.53 4.67 -5.66
C PRO A 148 -33.34 3.95 -6.71
N ILE A 149 -33.16 2.63 -6.83
CA ILE A 149 -33.98 1.82 -7.72
C ILE A 149 -35.39 1.77 -7.13
N GLY A 150 -36.38 2.30 -7.83
CA GLY A 150 -37.80 2.24 -7.41
C GLY A 150 -38.34 3.51 -6.74
N SER A 151 -37.69 4.66 -6.90
CA SER A 151 -38.28 5.97 -6.60
C SER A 151 -38.98 6.61 -7.80
#